data_9aa6200bc9132979e4e8a240297902f6
#
_entry.id   9aa6200bc9132979e4e8a240297902f6
#
_cell.length_a   1.000
_cell.length_b   1.000
_cell.length_c   1.000
_cell.angle_alpha   90.00
_cell.angle_beta   90.00
_cell.angle_gamma   90.00
#
_symmetry.space_group_name_H-M   'P 1'
#
loop_
_entity.id
_entity.type
_entity.pdbx_description
1 polymer ?
#
loop_
_entity_poly.entity_id
_entity_poly.type
_entity_poly.pdbx_seq_one_letter_code
_entity_poly.pdbx_strand_id
1 'polypeptide(L)'
;MKARNSDIEKAADVLRAGGLVAFPTETVYGLGANAEDPAAVARVFQVKGRPPSHPLIIHIGGAEHLADWVEEVPATARLLAERFWPGPLTLVLRRGRRVPLEATGGLDTVAVRVPDHPVALTLLSAFGGGVAAPSANRFGSVSPTTADHVRVELGDAVNFVLDGGPCEVGVESTIVDATGEIPSVLRPGGVTREDLEAVLGFPITVPSTSHVRVPGQHPSHYAPRAWVVLVEPEKIITEAELAQELGHQVGVFLPPSLADAPVKAHAVVAVPSSMAAYARGLYGFLRELDRRGCDLIVASLPAEEGLGLAIANRIRRAAGPRPSK
;
A
#
# COMPACT_ATOMS: atom_id res chain seq x y z
N MET A 1 -13.00 16.02 8.02
CA MET A 1 -13.10 17.40 7.47
C MET A 1 -12.22 17.42 6.22
N LYS A 2 -12.71 17.80 5.07
CA LYS A 2 -11.87 17.84 3.85
C LYS A 2 -10.77 18.88 4.02
N ALA A 3 -9.52 18.54 3.60
CA ALA A 3 -8.39 19.46 3.62
C ALA A 3 -8.75 20.79 2.91
N ARG A 4 -8.42 21.91 3.54
CA ARG A 4 -8.61 23.25 2.97
C ARG A 4 -7.42 23.61 2.08
N ASN A 5 -7.59 24.55 1.16
CA ASN A 5 -6.49 25.02 0.31
C ASN A 5 -5.29 25.52 1.14
N SER A 6 -5.54 26.19 2.27
CA SER A 6 -4.48 26.63 3.19
C SER A 6 -3.68 25.48 3.81
N ASP A 7 -4.31 24.31 3.99
CA ASP A 7 -3.62 23.12 4.52
C ASP A 7 -2.74 22.48 3.44
N ILE A 8 -3.19 22.54 2.19
CA ILE A 8 -2.43 22.03 1.03
C ILE A 8 -1.19 22.92 0.77
N GLU A 9 -1.33 24.24 0.78
CA GLU A 9 -0.19 25.16 0.65
C GLU A 9 0.84 24.96 1.76
N LYS A 10 0.36 24.85 3.00
CA LYS A 10 1.23 24.53 4.15
C LYS A 10 1.96 23.21 3.98
N ALA A 11 1.28 22.18 3.48
CA ALA A 11 1.90 20.88 3.21
C ALA A 11 2.97 20.98 2.09
N ALA A 12 2.69 21.75 1.02
CA ALA A 12 3.65 21.99 -0.05
C ALA A 12 4.90 22.75 0.48
N ASP A 13 4.72 23.73 1.35
CA ASP A 13 5.84 24.47 1.97
C ASP A 13 6.68 23.56 2.88
N VAL A 14 6.05 22.66 3.63
CA VAL A 14 6.76 21.66 4.41
C VAL A 14 7.63 20.77 3.51
N LEU A 15 7.10 20.29 2.38
CA LEU A 15 7.88 19.51 1.41
C LEU A 15 9.05 20.31 0.81
N ARG A 16 8.85 21.58 0.46
CA ARG A 16 9.91 22.47 -0.07
C ARG A 16 11.02 22.70 0.95
N ALA A 17 10.66 22.76 2.23
CA ALA A 17 11.62 22.91 3.34
C ALA A 17 12.32 21.56 3.73
N GLY A 18 12.14 20.48 2.94
CA GLY A 18 12.71 19.16 3.24
C GLY A 18 11.98 18.40 4.36
N GLY A 19 10.79 18.86 4.76
CA GLY A 19 9.95 18.22 5.77
C GLY A 19 9.21 17.00 5.23
N LEU A 20 8.55 16.26 6.14
CA LEU A 20 7.74 15.10 5.82
C LEU A 20 6.25 15.41 5.94
N VAL A 21 5.48 15.02 4.92
CA VAL A 21 4.03 15.20 4.89
C VAL A 21 3.35 13.84 4.73
N ALA A 22 2.46 13.50 5.64
CA ALA A 22 1.52 12.39 5.37
C ALA A 22 0.33 12.93 4.59
N PHE A 23 0.00 12.29 3.46
CA PHE A 23 -1.08 12.72 2.59
C PHE A 23 -1.94 11.55 2.11
N PRO A 24 -3.24 11.79 1.87
CA PRO A 24 -4.16 10.76 1.41
C PRO A 24 -3.90 10.41 -0.05
N THR A 25 -4.12 9.15 -0.40
CA THR A 25 -4.35 8.69 -1.76
C THR A 25 -5.63 7.86 -1.79
N GLU A 26 -6.10 7.44 -2.96
CA GLU A 26 -7.24 6.52 -3.08
C GLU A 26 -6.91 5.14 -2.50
N THR A 27 -5.62 4.78 -2.42
CA THR A 27 -5.12 3.47 -1.94
C THR A 27 -4.89 3.47 -0.44
N VAL A 28 -3.83 4.14 0.03
CA VAL A 28 -3.43 4.28 1.43
C VAL A 28 -2.79 5.65 1.65
N TYR A 29 -2.67 6.11 2.89
CA TYR A 29 -1.90 7.32 3.18
C TYR A 29 -0.41 7.10 2.90
N GLY A 30 0.20 8.05 2.18
CA GLY A 30 1.63 8.10 1.89
C GLY A 30 2.39 8.99 2.88
N LEU A 31 3.62 8.60 3.24
CA LEU A 31 4.58 9.45 3.94
C LEU A 31 5.52 10.07 2.92
N GLY A 32 5.24 11.31 2.54
CA GLY A 32 5.90 12.03 1.45
C GLY A 32 7.09 12.86 1.86
N ALA A 33 8.09 12.85 1.01
CA ALA A 33 9.23 13.76 1.00
C ALA A 33 9.48 14.27 -0.42
N ASN A 34 10.16 15.40 -0.57
CA ASN A 34 10.67 15.86 -1.85
C ASN A 34 11.55 14.76 -2.47
N ALA A 35 11.15 14.24 -3.64
CA ALA A 35 11.83 13.12 -4.29
C ALA A 35 13.24 13.45 -4.79
N GLU A 36 13.53 14.74 -5.00
CA GLU A 36 14.83 15.25 -5.48
C GLU A 36 15.80 15.62 -4.36
N ASP A 37 15.33 15.57 -3.09
CA ASP A 37 16.16 15.87 -1.92
C ASP A 37 16.58 14.57 -1.20
N PRO A 38 17.85 14.11 -1.36
CA PRO A 38 18.33 12.90 -0.72
C PRO A 38 18.21 12.92 0.81
N ALA A 39 18.35 14.11 1.45
CA ALA A 39 18.23 14.23 2.88
C ALA A 39 16.79 14.06 3.37
N ALA A 40 15.81 14.64 2.64
CA ALA A 40 14.40 14.44 2.92
C ALA A 40 13.98 12.98 2.70
N VAL A 41 14.46 12.34 1.63
CA VAL A 41 14.25 10.90 1.36
C VAL A 41 14.82 10.04 2.49
N ALA A 42 16.04 10.33 2.96
CA ALA A 42 16.66 9.61 4.07
C ALA A 42 15.83 9.70 5.37
N ARG A 43 15.20 10.84 5.64
CA ARG A 43 14.29 11.01 6.79
C ARG A 43 13.06 10.08 6.72
N VAL A 44 12.54 9.80 5.51
CA VAL A 44 11.44 8.82 5.36
C VAL A 44 11.86 7.45 5.88
N PHE A 45 13.06 6.99 5.52
CA PHE A 45 13.58 5.70 5.99
C PHE A 45 13.78 5.68 7.51
N GLN A 46 14.32 6.76 8.09
CA GLN A 46 14.52 6.90 9.54
C GLN A 46 13.20 6.84 10.31
N VAL A 47 12.20 7.64 9.91
CA VAL A 47 10.89 7.70 10.58
C VAL A 47 10.18 6.37 10.53
N LYS A 48 10.28 5.65 9.40
CA LYS A 48 9.65 4.34 9.25
C LYS A 48 10.43 3.19 9.89
N GLY A 49 11.72 3.34 10.19
CA GLY A 49 12.61 2.20 10.48
C GLY A 49 12.77 1.27 9.28
N ARG A 50 12.71 1.83 8.04
CA ARG A 50 12.76 1.07 6.79
C ARG A 50 14.21 0.97 6.30
N PRO A 51 14.67 -0.20 5.80
CA PRO A 51 15.99 -0.31 5.19
C PRO A 51 16.13 0.60 3.96
N PRO A 52 17.23 1.39 3.84
CA PRO A 52 17.44 2.31 2.71
C PRO A 52 17.54 1.62 1.34
N SER A 53 17.83 0.33 1.31
CA SER A 53 17.89 -0.47 0.07
C SER A 53 16.51 -0.78 -0.54
N HIS A 54 15.41 -0.40 0.13
CA HIS A 54 14.05 -0.63 -0.36
C HIS A 54 13.58 0.60 -1.14
N PRO A 55 13.30 0.52 -2.46
CA PRO A 55 12.90 1.66 -3.26
C PRO A 55 11.58 2.28 -2.78
N LEU A 56 11.39 3.55 -3.10
CA LEU A 56 10.16 4.31 -2.87
C LEU A 56 9.41 4.51 -4.20
N ILE A 57 8.12 4.82 -4.10
CA ILE A 57 7.31 5.22 -5.26
C ILE A 57 7.32 6.75 -5.32
N ILE A 58 7.62 7.30 -6.49
CA ILE A 58 7.53 8.74 -6.76
C ILE A 58 6.12 9.04 -7.28
N HIS A 59 5.41 9.90 -6.56
CA HIS A 59 4.09 10.38 -6.95
C HIS A 59 4.25 11.69 -7.70
N ILE A 60 3.63 11.80 -8.88
CA ILE A 60 3.67 12.95 -9.77
C ILE A 60 2.26 13.48 -10.02
N GLY A 61 2.15 14.75 -10.42
CA GLY A 61 0.87 15.44 -10.56
C GLY A 61 0.06 15.09 -11.82
N GLY A 62 0.70 14.49 -12.84
CA GLY A 62 0.06 14.11 -14.09
C GLY A 62 0.94 13.20 -14.94
N ALA A 63 0.34 12.47 -15.87
CA ALA A 63 1.05 11.55 -16.78
C ALA A 63 2.01 12.29 -17.72
N GLU A 64 1.72 13.55 -18.06
CA GLU A 64 2.55 14.44 -18.88
C GLU A 64 3.94 14.70 -18.27
N HIS A 65 4.08 14.55 -16.94
CA HIS A 65 5.34 14.73 -16.23
C HIS A 65 6.18 13.44 -16.15
N LEU A 66 5.68 12.30 -16.65
CA LEU A 66 6.39 11.01 -16.53
C LEU A 66 7.79 11.06 -17.13
N ALA A 67 7.95 11.69 -18.30
CA ALA A 67 9.23 11.77 -19.00
C ALA A 67 10.32 12.54 -18.22
N ASP A 68 9.96 13.37 -17.24
CA ASP A 68 10.92 14.09 -16.39
C ASP A 68 11.61 13.16 -15.37
N TRP A 69 11.02 12.00 -15.07
CA TRP A 69 11.43 11.09 -14.01
C TRP A 69 12.08 9.79 -14.50
N VAL A 70 11.93 9.49 -15.79
CA VAL A 70 12.39 8.24 -16.40
C VAL A 70 13.31 8.51 -17.57
N GLU A 71 14.15 7.54 -17.92
CA GLU A 71 15.05 7.63 -19.07
C GLU A 71 14.28 7.56 -20.39
N GLU A 72 13.27 6.66 -20.43
CA GLU A 72 12.38 6.47 -21.57
C GLU A 72 10.99 6.00 -21.11
N VAL A 73 9.98 6.24 -21.94
CA VAL A 73 8.60 5.76 -21.71
C VAL A 73 8.24 4.76 -22.82
N PRO A 74 8.37 3.44 -22.58
CA PRO A 74 7.99 2.41 -23.53
C PRO A 74 6.51 2.51 -23.93
N ALA A 75 6.16 2.00 -25.12
CA ALA A 75 4.78 2.07 -25.63
C ALA A 75 3.78 1.40 -24.68
N THR A 76 4.15 0.25 -24.08
CA THR A 76 3.34 -0.45 -23.09
C THR A 76 3.12 0.36 -21.83
N ALA A 77 4.16 1.04 -21.34
CA ALA A 77 4.05 1.92 -20.18
C ALA A 77 3.13 3.12 -20.45
N ARG A 78 3.25 3.72 -21.65
CA ARG A 78 2.38 4.81 -22.10
C ARG A 78 0.91 4.37 -22.14
N LEU A 79 0.63 3.23 -22.77
CA LEU A 79 -0.71 2.66 -22.87
C LEU A 79 -1.33 2.42 -21.48
N LEU A 80 -0.57 1.84 -20.55
CA LEU A 80 -1.02 1.58 -19.19
C LEU A 80 -1.24 2.87 -18.41
N ALA A 81 -0.35 3.87 -18.56
CA ALA A 81 -0.50 5.19 -17.93
C ALA A 81 -1.76 5.92 -18.46
N GLU A 82 -1.97 5.95 -19.76
CA GLU A 82 -3.15 6.59 -20.38
C GLU A 82 -4.48 5.98 -19.89
N ARG A 83 -4.48 4.66 -19.61
CA ARG A 83 -5.70 3.96 -19.18
C ARG A 83 -5.95 4.03 -17.68
N PHE A 84 -4.91 4.02 -16.85
CA PHE A 84 -5.03 3.82 -15.41
C PHE A 84 -4.52 4.98 -14.56
N TRP A 85 -4.08 6.08 -15.15
CA TRP A 85 -3.71 7.29 -14.43
C TRP A 85 -4.65 8.45 -14.76
N PRO A 86 -5.04 9.21 -13.74
CA PRO A 86 -4.78 9.03 -12.30
C PRO A 86 -5.40 7.72 -11.78
N GLY A 87 -4.66 7.00 -10.88
CA GLY A 87 -5.21 5.76 -10.35
C GLY A 87 -4.22 4.85 -9.62
N PRO A 88 -4.69 3.65 -9.20
CA PRO A 88 -3.95 2.73 -8.36
C PRO A 88 -2.96 1.83 -9.13
N LEU A 89 -2.28 2.40 -10.15
CA LEU A 89 -1.22 1.77 -10.92
C LEU A 89 0.11 2.46 -10.65
N THR A 90 1.16 1.68 -10.40
CA THR A 90 2.56 2.12 -10.33
C THR A 90 3.34 1.45 -11.45
N LEU A 91 4.09 2.21 -12.22
CA LEU A 91 4.97 1.71 -13.27
C LEU A 91 6.42 1.76 -12.81
N VAL A 92 7.15 0.66 -12.97
CA VAL A 92 8.59 0.60 -12.78
C VAL A 92 9.24 0.74 -14.14
N LEU A 93 10.11 1.73 -14.27
CA LEU A 93 10.78 2.14 -15.52
C LEU A 93 12.26 2.41 -15.25
N ARG A 94 13.06 2.60 -16.29
CA ARG A 94 14.45 3.02 -16.16
C ARG A 94 14.53 4.41 -15.54
N ARG A 95 15.39 4.57 -14.54
CA ARG A 95 15.53 5.77 -13.72
C ARG A 95 16.07 6.94 -14.55
N GLY A 96 15.36 8.06 -14.57
CA GLY A 96 15.84 9.32 -15.10
C GLY A 96 16.87 10.00 -14.20
N ARG A 97 17.65 10.91 -14.76
CA ARG A 97 18.74 11.61 -14.03
C ARG A 97 18.28 12.45 -12.84
N ARG A 98 17.04 12.89 -12.85
CA ARG A 98 16.42 13.70 -11.80
C ARG A 98 16.23 12.93 -10.48
N VAL A 99 16.15 11.60 -10.55
CA VAL A 99 15.88 10.73 -9.40
C VAL A 99 17.17 10.36 -8.69
N PRO A 100 17.37 10.72 -7.41
CA PRO A 100 18.52 10.32 -6.64
C PRO A 100 18.49 8.82 -6.31
N LEU A 101 19.65 8.20 -6.15
CA LEU A 101 19.79 6.77 -5.84
C LEU A 101 19.16 6.40 -4.50
N GLU A 102 19.09 7.34 -3.57
CA GLU A 102 18.44 7.16 -2.27
C GLU A 102 16.95 6.83 -2.42
N ALA A 103 16.25 7.46 -3.39
CA ALA A 103 14.84 7.18 -3.64
C ALA A 103 14.60 5.80 -4.27
N THR A 104 15.58 5.28 -5.01
CA THR A 104 15.49 3.97 -5.69
C THR A 104 16.14 2.82 -4.91
N GLY A 105 16.72 3.10 -3.74
CA GLY A 105 17.46 2.10 -2.98
C GLY A 105 18.69 1.57 -3.73
N GLY A 106 19.30 2.42 -4.56
CA GLY A 106 20.48 2.11 -5.38
C GLY A 106 20.18 1.39 -6.70
N LEU A 107 18.91 1.31 -7.12
CA LEU A 107 18.52 0.64 -8.37
C LEU A 107 18.55 1.62 -9.56
N ASP A 108 18.77 1.09 -10.76
CA ASP A 108 18.68 1.81 -12.03
C ASP A 108 17.24 1.89 -12.56
N THR A 109 16.28 1.53 -11.73
CA THR A 109 14.84 1.64 -11.99
C THR A 109 14.18 2.55 -10.98
N VAL A 110 13.08 3.17 -11.38
CA VAL A 110 12.23 4.02 -10.54
C VAL A 110 10.77 3.59 -10.65
N ALA A 111 10.05 3.61 -9.54
CA ALA A 111 8.63 3.38 -9.49
C ALA A 111 7.91 4.74 -9.50
N VAL A 112 7.01 4.98 -10.46
CA VAL A 112 6.28 6.25 -10.64
C VAL A 112 4.78 6.00 -10.66
N ARG A 113 4.01 6.95 -10.12
CA ARG A 113 2.55 6.87 -10.06
C ARG A 113 1.90 8.25 -10.11
N VAL A 114 0.72 8.35 -10.74
CA VAL A 114 -0.21 9.47 -10.57
C VAL A 114 -1.38 8.99 -9.71
N PRO A 115 -1.54 9.46 -8.45
CA PRO A 115 -2.62 8.98 -7.56
C PRO A 115 -3.97 9.60 -7.98
N ASP A 116 -5.07 8.86 -7.76
CA ASP A 116 -6.43 9.36 -7.98
C ASP A 116 -7.08 9.83 -6.66
N HIS A 117 -6.59 10.95 -6.16
CA HIS A 117 -7.17 11.57 -4.97
C HIS A 117 -7.07 13.09 -5.08
N PRO A 118 -8.19 13.83 -5.00
CA PRO A 118 -8.20 15.28 -5.23
C PRO A 118 -7.20 16.05 -4.39
N VAL A 119 -7.08 15.70 -3.09
CA VAL A 119 -6.13 16.36 -2.19
C VAL A 119 -4.68 16.04 -2.56
N ALA A 120 -4.38 14.81 -2.98
CA ALA A 120 -3.04 14.44 -3.43
C ALA A 120 -2.66 15.18 -4.72
N LEU A 121 -3.54 15.21 -5.71
CA LEU A 121 -3.30 15.91 -6.99
C LEU A 121 -3.10 17.41 -6.78
N THR A 122 -3.92 18.03 -5.91
CA THR A 122 -3.75 19.45 -5.59
C THR A 122 -2.43 19.71 -4.85
N LEU A 123 -2.02 18.83 -3.92
CA LEU A 123 -0.72 18.92 -3.25
C LEU A 123 0.44 18.80 -4.23
N LEU A 124 0.40 17.80 -5.13
CA LEU A 124 1.45 17.58 -6.13
C LEU A 124 1.55 18.76 -7.10
N SER A 125 0.42 19.32 -7.52
CA SER A 125 0.36 20.53 -8.34
C SER A 125 0.93 21.77 -7.60
N ALA A 126 0.53 21.99 -6.33
CA ALA A 126 1.01 23.10 -5.53
C ALA A 126 2.51 22.97 -5.21
N PHE A 127 3.01 21.76 -4.98
CA PHE A 127 4.43 21.49 -4.74
C PHE A 127 5.27 21.67 -6.01
N GLY A 128 4.75 21.28 -7.18
CA GLY A 128 5.39 21.43 -8.49
C GLY A 128 6.53 20.47 -8.77
N GLY A 129 6.61 19.35 -8.04
CA GLY A 129 7.65 18.31 -8.17
C GLY A 129 7.12 16.91 -7.89
N GLY A 130 8.03 15.92 -7.85
CA GLY A 130 7.69 14.57 -7.43
C GLY A 130 7.82 14.38 -5.92
N VAL A 131 6.93 13.58 -5.36
CA VAL A 131 6.92 13.24 -3.94
C VAL A 131 7.24 11.75 -3.78
N ALA A 132 8.38 11.42 -3.20
CA ALA A 132 8.75 10.04 -2.85
C ALA A 132 7.96 9.63 -1.60
N ALA A 133 7.06 8.64 -1.74
CA ALA A 133 6.20 8.25 -0.64
C ALA A 133 5.95 6.74 -0.58
N PRO A 134 6.41 6.04 0.47
CA PRO A 134 5.86 4.78 0.91
C PRO A 134 4.58 5.02 1.73
N SER A 135 3.86 3.95 2.15
CA SER A 135 2.76 4.06 3.10
C SER A 135 3.18 4.72 4.42
N ALA A 136 2.30 5.50 5.06
CA ALA A 136 2.61 6.32 6.24
C ALA A 136 2.47 5.53 7.57
N ASN A 137 3.10 4.35 7.66
CA ASN A 137 3.19 3.48 8.83
C ASN A 137 4.65 3.14 9.14
N ARG A 138 4.94 2.58 10.31
CA ARG A 138 6.25 1.96 10.60
C ARG A 138 6.47 0.75 9.70
N PHE A 139 7.73 0.45 9.41
CA PHE A 139 8.07 -0.64 8.50
C PHE A 139 7.52 -1.98 9.02
N GLY A 140 6.85 -2.74 8.14
CA GLY A 140 6.22 -4.03 8.46
C GLY A 140 4.81 -3.94 9.04
N SER A 141 4.40 -2.81 9.62
CA SER A 141 3.07 -2.62 10.21
C SER A 141 1.95 -2.48 9.16
N VAL A 142 0.70 -2.51 9.63
CA VAL A 142 -0.51 -2.34 8.82
C VAL A 142 -0.54 -0.95 8.18
N SER A 143 -0.81 -0.87 6.87
CA SER A 143 -0.87 0.42 6.16
C SER A 143 -2.03 1.29 6.67
N PRO A 144 -1.85 2.63 6.73
CA PRO A 144 -2.88 3.56 7.19
C PRO A 144 -3.85 3.92 6.07
N THR A 145 -5.15 3.84 6.35
CA THR A 145 -6.23 4.22 5.44
C THR A 145 -7.00 5.46 5.89
N THR A 146 -6.62 6.04 7.02
CA THR A 146 -7.15 7.32 7.54
C THR A 146 -6.01 8.16 8.13
N ALA A 147 -6.22 9.47 8.26
CA ALA A 147 -5.26 10.37 8.91
C ALA A 147 -5.04 9.98 10.39
N ASP A 148 -6.06 9.49 11.08
CA ASP A 148 -5.94 9.07 12.48
C ASP A 148 -5.04 7.84 12.63
N HIS A 149 -5.05 6.90 11.68
CA HIS A 149 -4.08 5.81 11.67
C HIS A 149 -2.64 6.32 11.60
N VAL A 150 -2.39 7.38 10.81
CA VAL A 150 -1.06 8.02 10.72
C VAL A 150 -0.69 8.69 12.05
N ARG A 151 -1.61 9.50 12.60
CA ARG A 151 -1.37 10.22 13.87
C ARG A 151 -1.05 9.28 15.02
N VAL A 152 -1.80 8.17 15.13
CA VAL A 152 -1.58 7.16 16.18
C VAL A 152 -0.22 6.46 16.03
N GLU A 153 0.22 6.21 14.80
CA GLU A 153 1.40 5.38 14.55
C GLU A 153 2.71 6.16 14.44
N LEU A 154 2.70 7.32 13.81
CA LEU A 154 3.88 8.12 13.55
C LEU A 154 3.97 9.38 14.43
N GLY A 155 2.84 9.88 14.93
CA GLY A 155 2.81 11.03 15.86
C GLY A 155 3.61 12.23 15.34
N ASP A 156 4.45 12.80 16.22
CA ASP A 156 5.26 13.98 15.96
C ASP A 156 6.46 13.75 15.02
N ALA A 157 6.69 12.50 14.59
CA ALA A 157 7.73 12.19 13.61
C ALA A 157 7.39 12.71 12.19
N VAL A 158 6.12 13.11 11.95
CA VAL A 158 5.64 13.69 10.70
C VAL A 158 5.38 15.18 10.88
N ASN A 159 5.96 16.02 10.02
CA ASN A 159 5.84 17.47 10.15
C ASN A 159 4.42 18.00 9.88
N PHE A 160 3.66 17.33 8.99
CA PHE A 160 2.28 17.68 8.70
C PHE A 160 1.47 16.46 8.24
N VAL A 161 0.24 16.33 8.74
CA VAL A 161 -0.73 15.30 8.29
C VAL A 161 -1.86 16.01 7.57
N LEU A 162 -1.92 15.83 6.26
CA LEU A 162 -2.97 16.38 5.40
C LEU A 162 -4.15 15.39 5.39
N ASP A 163 -5.26 15.78 6.00
CA ASP A 163 -6.42 14.92 6.17
C ASP A 163 -7.39 15.05 4.98
N GLY A 164 -7.49 14.03 4.14
CA GLY A 164 -8.42 13.96 3.01
C GLY A 164 -9.57 12.97 3.23
N GLY A 165 -9.71 12.42 4.43
CA GLY A 165 -10.70 11.38 4.73
C GLY A 165 -10.17 9.96 4.50
N PRO A 166 -11.05 8.94 4.57
CA PRO A 166 -10.67 7.54 4.39
C PRO A 166 -10.35 7.24 2.91
N CYS A 167 -9.40 6.31 2.70
CA CYS A 167 -9.04 5.83 1.38
C CYS A 167 -10.15 4.96 0.76
N GLU A 168 -10.41 5.12 -0.54
CA GLU A 168 -11.53 4.46 -1.21
C GLU A 168 -11.20 3.02 -1.66
N VAL A 169 -9.94 2.72 -2.04
CA VAL A 169 -9.49 1.40 -2.48
C VAL A 169 -9.05 0.53 -1.31
N GLY A 170 -8.26 1.08 -0.38
CA GLY A 170 -7.88 0.43 0.87
C GLY A 170 -6.72 -0.56 0.78
N VAL A 171 -6.28 -0.95 -0.41
CA VAL A 171 -5.04 -1.71 -0.66
C VAL A 171 -4.13 -0.90 -1.58
N GLU A 172 -2.82 -1.16 -1.55
CA GLU A 172 -1.84 -0.40 -2.32
C GLU A 172 -2.03 -0.58 -3.83
N SER A 173 -1.38 0.29 -4.60
CA SER A 173 -1.32 0.25 -6.06
C SER A 173 -0.77 -1.07 -6.57
N THR A 174 -1.24 -1.52 -7.72
CA THR A 174 -0.59 -2.55 -8.51
C THR A 174 0.74 -2.02 -9.02
N ILE A 175 1.81 -2.81 -8.91
CA ILE A 175 3.12 -2.44 -9.43
C ILE A 175 3.43 -3.32 -10.64
N VAL A 176 3.65 -2.67 -11.77
CA VAL A 176 4.01 -3.32 -13.05
C VAL A 176 5.44 -2.93 -13.40
N ASP A 177 6.27 -3.93 -13.63
CA ASP A 177 7.56 -3.75 -14.30
C ASP A 177 7.30 -3.57 -15.79
N ALA A 178 7.64 -2.41 -16.31
CA ALA A 178 7.53 -2.04 -17.72
C ALA A 178 8.89 -1.63 -18.30
N THR A 179 10.00 -2.12 -17.72
CA THR A 179 11.35 -1.88 -18.23
C THR A 179 11.71 -2.71 -19.46
N GLY A 180 11.01 -3.83 -19.67
CA GLY A 180 11.20 -4.73 -20.80
C GLY A 180 10.03 -4.65 -21.80
N GLU A 181 10.14 -5.44 -22.88
CA GLU A 181 9.09 -5.53 -23.91
C GLU A 181 7.79 -6.16 -23.38
N ILE A 182 7.91 -7.15 -22.47
CA ILE A 182 6.79 -7.85 -21.86
C ILE A 182 6.70 -7.39 -20.40
N PRO A 183 5.63 -6.66 -20.02
CA PRO A 183 5.44 -6.23 -18.65
C PRO A 183 5.10 -7.40 -17.72
N SER A 184 5.39 -7.23 -16.41
CA SER A 184 5.02 -8.19 -15.38
C SER A 184 4.51 -7.52 -14.11
N VAL A 185 3.58 -8.17 -13.40
CA VAL A 185 3.03 -7.66 -12.13
C VAL A 185 3.95 -8.04 -10.99
N LEU A 186 4.66 -7.06 -10.44
CA LEU A 186 5.55 -7.26 -9.30
C LEU A 186 4.81 -7.27 -7.94
N ARG A 187 3.66 -6.61 -7.88
CA ARG A 187 2.78 -6.58 -6.72
C ARG A 187 1.32 -6.40 -7.16
N PRO A 188 0.44 -7.37 -6.88
CA PRO A 188 -1.01 -7.18 -7.07
C PRO A 188 -1.54 -6.02 -6.19
N GLY A 189 -2.50 -5.27 -6.69
CA GLY A 189 -3.07 -4.11 -6.00
C GLY A 189 -4.40 -3.65 -6.58
N GLY A 190 -4.66 -2.33 -6.55
CA GLY A 190 -5.96 -1.77 -6.92
C GLY A 190 -6.37 -1.91 -8.40
N VAL A 191 -5.42 -2.05 -9.33
CA VAL A 191 -5.71 -2.48 -10.72
C VAL A 191 -5.55 -3.99 -10.78
N THR A 192 -6.55 -4.69 -11.29
CA THR A 192 -6.54 -6.15 -11.35
C THR A 192 -5.67 -6.66 -12.51
N ARG A 193 -5.24 -7.92 -12.43
CA ARG A 193 -4.51 -8.56 -13.53
C ARG A 193 -5.36 -8.58 -14.80
N GLU A 194 -6.63 -8.89 -14.65
CA GLU A 194 -7.62 -8.99 -15.73
C GLU A 194 -7.80 -7.64 -16.43
N ASP A 195 -7.81 -6.51 -15.68
CA ASP A 195 -7.86 -5.15 -16.25
C ASP A 195 -6.61 -4.82 -17.06
N LEU A 196 -5.43 -5.23 -16.57
CA LEU A 196 -4.16 -5.03 -17.28
C LEU A 196 -4.15 -5.85 -18.60
N GLU A 197 -4.54 -7.12 -18.53
CA GLU A 197 -4.60 -8.02 -19.69
C GLU A 197 -5.60 -7.52 -20.75
N ALA A 198 -6.74 -6.99 -20.32
CA ALA A 198 -7.74 -6.40 -21.22
C ALA A 198 -7.19 -5.20 -22.02
N VAL A 199 -6.32 -4.40 -21.38
CA VAL A 199 -5.69 -3.25 -22.05
C VAL A 199 -4.51 -3.66 -22.91
N LEU A 200 -3.71 -4.62 -22.45
CA LEU A 200 -2.51 -5.08 -23.17
C LEU A 200 -2.84 -5.99 -24.37
N GLY A 201 -3.98 -6.69 -24.32
CA GLY A 201 -4.37 -7.66 -25.34
C GLY A 201 -3.63 -9.01 -25.25
N PHE A 202 -2.88 -9.24 -24.18
CA PHE A 202 -2.15 -10.51 -23.92
C PHE A 202 -2.04 -10.77 -22.41
N PRO A 203 -1.81 -12.05 -22.01
CA PRO A 203 -1.66 -12.41 -20.60
C PRO A 203 -0.43 -11.77 -19.96
N ILE A 204 -0.57 -11.29 -18.72
CA ILE A 204 0.51 -10.70 -17.93
C ILE A 204 0.94 -11.65 -16.80
N THR A 205 2.24 -11.83 -16.62
CA THR A 205 2.77 -12.72 -15.58
C THR A 205 2.79 -12.03 -14.21
N VAL A 206 2.56 -12.84 -13.16
CA VAL A 206 2.77 -12.48 -11.75
C VAL A 206 3.89 -13.38 -11.25
N PRO A 207 5.17 -13.00 -11.37
CA PRO A 207 6.27 -13.86 -11.02
C PRO A 207 6.32 -14.13 -9.51
N SER A 208 6.59 -15.37 -9.13
CA SER A 208 6.78 -15.76 -7.73
C SER A 208 8.04 -15.13 -7.11
N THR A 209 9.05 -14.85 -7.93
CA THR A 209 10.29 -14.14 -7.57
C THR A 209 10.61 -13.12 -8.64
N SER A 210 11.15 -11.95 -8.23
CA SER A 210 11.57 -10.90 -9.15
C SER A 210 12.96 -10.40 -8.75
N HIS A 211 13.78 -10.11 -9.75
CA HIS A 211 15.08 -9.42 -9.56
C HIS A 211 14.90 -7.93 -9.28
N VAL A 212 13.75 -7.35 -9.67
CA VAL A 212 13.40 -5.96 -9.40
C VAL A 212 12.76 -5.87 -8.03
N ARG A 213 13.42 -5.19 -7.10
CA ARG A 213 12.87 -4.92 -5.76
C ARG A 213 11.83 -3.82 -5.83
N VAL A 214 10.68 -4.05 -5.19
CA VAL A 214 9.60 -3.05 -5.07
C VAL A 214 9.04 -3.03 -3.65
N PRO A 215 8.34 -1.96 -3.24
CA PRO A 215 7.68 -1.89 -1.95
C PRO A 215 6.68 -3.04 -1.72
N GLY A 216 6.68 -3.63 -0.52
CA GLY A 216 5.73 -4.68 -0.13
C GLY A 216 6.14 -6.11 -0.50
N GLN A 217 7.36 -6.36 -0.96
CA GLN A 217 7.88 -7.71 -1.25
C GLN A 217 8.49 -8.42 -0.04
N HIS A 218 8.66 -7.73 1.10
CA HIS A 218 9.21 -8.37 2.30
C HIS A 218 8.30 -9.53 2.77
N PRO A 219 8.85 -10.68 3.19
CA PRO A 219 8.06 -11.85 3.61
C PRO A 219 7.04 -11.55 4.70
N SER A 220 7.38 -10.71 5.68
CA SER A 220 6.47 -10.16 6.68
C SER A 220 6.25 -8.68 6.44
N HIS A 221 5.04 -8.31 6.09
CA HIS A 221 4.62 -6.92 5.83
C HIS A 221 3.12 -6.82 6.10
N TYR A 222 2.62 -5.61 6.35
CA TYR A 222 1.19 -5.38 6.66
C TYR A 222 0.72 -6.10 7.93
N ALA A 223 1.68 -6.47 8.81
CA ALA A 223 1.40 -7.30 9.97
C ALA A 223 0.77 -6.49 11.11
N PRO A 224 -0.40 -6.91 11.65
CA PRO A 224 -0.93 -6.42 12.92
C PRO A 224 -0.05 -6.89 14.08
N ARG A 225 -0.31 -6.42 15.30
CA ARG A 225 0.38 -6.92 16.51
C ARG A 225 0.00 -8.36 16.80
N ALA A 226 -1.27 -8.72 16.59
CA ALA A 226 -1.76 -10.09 16.69
C ALA A 226 -1.10 -11.01 15.64
N TRP A 227 -0.87 -12.26 15.97
CA TRP A 227 -0.44 -13.27 14.99
C TRP A 227 -1.60 -13.60 14.04
N VAL A 228 -1.33 -13.69 12.74
CA VAL A 228 -2.33 -14.11 11.76
C VAL A 228 -2.09 -15.56 11.38
N VAL A 229 -3.10 -16.40 11.58
CA VAL A 229 -3.12 -17.82 11.21
C VAL A 229 -4.08 -18.00 10.05
N LEU A 230 -3.58 -18.62 8.98
CA LEU A 230 -4.35 -18.89 7.77
C LEU A 230 -4.87 -20.31 7.79
N VAL A 231 -6.17 -20.47 7.60
CA VAL A 231 -6.85 -21.76 7.53
C VAL A 231 -7.84 -21.79 6.36
N GLU A 232 -8.27 -22.98 5.98
CA GLU A 232 -9.39 -23.12 5.05
C GLU A 232 -10.69 -22.59 5.69
N PRO A 233 -11.62 -22.02 4.90
CA PRO A 233 -12.84 -21.40 5.42
C PRO A 233 -13.60 -22.29 6.40
N GLU A 234 -13.69 -23.59 6.12
CA GLU A 234 -14.43 -24.58 6.93
C GLU A 234 -13.80 -24.82 8.31
N LYS A 235 -12.51 -24.51 8.48
CA LYS A 235 -11.75 -24.70 9.71
C LYS A 235 -11.73 -23.47 10.62
N ILE A 236 -12.22 -22.31 10.17
CA ILE A 236 -12.12 -21.04 10.91
C ILE A 236 -12.69 -21.17 12.32
N ILE A 237 -13.87 -21.76 12.47
CA ILE A 237 -14.57 -21.89 13.77
C ILE A 237 -13.80 -22.81 14.69
N THR A 238 -13.43 -24.01 14.20
CA THR A 238 -12.70 -25.01 14.99
C THR A 238 -11.34 -24.48 15.45
N GLU A 239 -10.60 -23.81 14.58
CA GLU A 239 -9.29 -23.24 14.93
C GLU A 239 -9.42 -22.08 15.91
N ALA A 240 -10.48 -21.25 15.76
CA ALA A 240 -10.74 -20.17 16.70
C ALA A 240 -11.08 -20.70 18.10
N GLU A 241 -11.91 -21.75 18.21
CA GLU A 241 -12.26 -22.38 19.47
C GLU A 241 -11.03 -23.05 20.12
N LEU A 242 -10.24 -23.79 19.34
CA LEU A 242 -9.01 -24.42 19.83
C LEU A 242 -8.01 -23.38 20.36
N ALA A 243 -7.81 -22.29 19.63
CA ALA A 243 -6.91 -21.23 20.07
C ALA A 243 -7.41 -20.54 21.36
N GLN A 244 -8.73 -20.40 21.54
CA GLN A 244 -9.29 -19.87 22.79
C GLN A 244 -9.09 -20.84 23.97
N GLU A 245 -9.24 -22.15 23.75
CA GLU A 245 -8.96 -23.17 24.76
C GLU A 245 -7.49 -23.14 25.21
N LEU A 246 -6.59 -22.75 24.31
CA LEU A 246 -5.17 -22.51 24.59
C LEU A 246 -4.89 -21.17 25.28
N GLY A 247 -5.92 -20.36 25.53
CA GLY A 247 -5.83 -19.10 26.28
C GLY A 247 -5.60 -17.85 25.43
N HIS A 248 -5.68 -17.94 24.09
CA HIS A 248 -5.52 -16.78 23.21
C HIS A 248 -6.73 -15.85 23.21
N GLN A 249 -6.49 -14.55 23.03
CA GLN A 249 -7.51 -13.56 22.71
C GLN A 249 -7.73 -13.54 21.19
N VAL A 250 -8.64 -14.42 20.74
CA VAL A 250 -8.80 -14.70 19.31
C VAL A 250 -9.68 -13.69 18.60
N GLY A 251 -9.14 -13.07 17.55
CA GLY A 251 -9.89 -12.34 16.52
C GLY A 251 -10.23 -13.24 15.34
N VAL A 252 -11.41 -13.09 14.74
CA VAL A 252 -11.81 -13.87 13.57
C VAL A 252 -12.20 -12.97 12.40
N PHE A 253 -11.63 -13.23 11.22
CA PHE A 253 -12.19 -12.76 9.95
C PHE A 253 -13.22 -13.78 9.47
N LEU A 254 -14.50 -13.47 9.70
CA LEU A 254 -15.61 -14.36 9.39
C LEU A 254 -16.03 -14.17 7.92
N PRO A 255 -15.81 -15.16 7.03
CA PRO A 255 -16.18 -15.04 5.64
C PRO A 255 -17.70 -15.10 5.45
N PRO A 256 -18.24 -14.56 4.33
CA PRO A 256 -19.69 -14.55 4.07
C PRO A 256 -20.33 -15.95 4.08
N SER A 257 -19.59 -16.98 3.71
CA SER A 257 -20.05 -18.37 3.75
C SER A 257 -20.37 -18.89 5.17
N LEU A 258 -19.88 -18.23 6.20
CA LEU A 258 -20.06 -18.57 7.60
C LEU A 258 -20.84 -17.48 8.38
N ALA A 259 -21.48 -16.53 7.70
CA ALA A 259 -22.09 -15.35 8.34
C ALA A 259 -23.10 -15.70 9.44
N ASP A 260 -23.86 -16.80 9.28
CA ASP A 260 -24.87 -17.26 10.22
C ASP A 260 -24.33 -18.31 11.23
N ALA A 261 -23.05 -18.65 11.14
CA ALA A 261 -22.47 -19.65 12.02
C ALA A 261 -22.21 -19.06 13.42
N PRO A 262 -22.50 -19.80 14.51
CA PRO A 262 -22.16 -19.36 15.85
C PRO A 262 -20.63 -19.42 16.03
N VAL A 263 -20.02 -18.23 16.21
CA VAL A 263 -18.56 -18.11 16.44
C VAL A 263 -18.32 -17.63 17.86
N LYS A 264 -17.66 -18.46 18.65
CA LYS A 264 -17.11 -18.04 19.93
C LYS A 264 -15.70 -17.49 19.66
N ALA A 265 -15.51 -16.20 19.83
CA ALA A 265 -14.22 -15.54 19.71
C ALA A 265 -14.22 -14.25 20.54
N HIS A 266 -13.01 -13.78 20.91
CA HIS A 266 -12.85 -12.51 21.63
C HIS A 266 -13.37 -11.33 20.79
N ALA A 267 -13.12 -11.36 19.49
CA ALA A 267 -13.65 -10.40 18.54
C ALA A 267 -13.91 -11.04 17.17
N VAL A 268 -15.01 -10.64 16.54
CA VAL A 268 -15.36 -11.08 15.19
C VAL A 268 -15.49 -9.87 14.27
N VAL A 269 -14.91 -9.97 13.09
CA VAL A 269 -15.10 -9.05 11.98
C VAL A 269 -15.74 -9.81 10.83
N ALA A 270 -16.97 -9.48 10.49
CA ALA A 270 -17.64 -10.01 9.30
C ALA A 270 -16.98 -9.42 8.04
N VAL A 271 -16.44 -10.29 7.20
CA VAL A 271 -15.83 -9.89 5.92
C VAL A 271 -16.95 -9.59 4.92
N PRO A 272 -16.90 -8.44 4.22
CA PRO A 272 -17.89 -8.13 3.18
C PRO A 272 -17.83 -9.14 2.02
N SER A 273 -19.00 -9.42 1.41
CA SER A 273 -19.08 -10.27 0.21
C SER A 273 -18.48 -9.60 -1.04
N SER A 274 -18.51 -8.27 -1.12
CA SER A 274 -17.87 -7.52 -2.20
C SER A 274 -16.37 -7.42 -1.98
N MET A 275 -15.57 -7.88 -2.96
CA MET A 275 -14.11 -7.76 -2.89
C MET A 275 -13.63 -6.32 -2.80
N ALA A 276 -14.34 -5.37 -3.42
CA ALA A 276 -14.03 -3.94 -3.29
C ALA A 276 -14.24 -3.43 -1.85
N ALA A 277 -15.34 -3.82 -1.20
CA ALA A 277 -15.58 -3.48 0.21
C ALA A 277 -14.59 -4.18 1.15
N TYR A 278 -14.21 -5.42 0.85
CA TYR A 278 -13.19 -6.16 1.62
C TYR A 278 -11.81 -5.48 1.50
N ALA A 279 -11.36 -5.15 0.29
CA ALA A 279 -10.11 -4.43 0.07
C ALA A 279 -10.09 -3.11 0.85
N ARG A 280 -11.17 -2.32 0.76
CA ARG A 280 -11.30 -1.04 1.49
C ARG A 280 -11.23 -1.22 2.99
N GLY A 281 -11.84 -2.27 3.53
CA GLY A 281 -11.91 -2.54 4.98
C GLY A 281 -10.69 -3.25 5.56
N LEU A 282 -9.90 -3.96 4.76
CA LEU A 282 -8.88 -4.92 5.21
C LEU A 282 -7.97 -4.40 6.32
N TYR A 283 -7.35 -3.26 6.11
CA TYR A 283 -6.43 -2.67 7.10
C TYR A 283 -7.15 -2.12 8.32
N GLY A 284 -8.37 -1.60 8.14
CA GLY A 284 -9.24 -1.20 9.23
C GLY A 284 -9.60 -2.39 10.12
N PHE A 285 -9.92 -3.53 9.53
CA PHE A 285 -10.25 -4.78 10.25
C PHE A 285 -9.07 -5.30 11.07
N LEU A 286 -7.86 -5.33 10.49
CA LEU A 286 -6.64 -5.73 11.21
C LEU A 286 -6.36 -4.79 12.40
N ARG A 287 -6.46 -3.48 12.20
CA ARG A 287 -6.28 -2.48 13.25
C ARG A 287 -7.36 -2.57 14.33
N GLU A 288 -8.59 -2.88 13.97
CA GLU A 288 -9.70 -3.04 14.92
C GLU A 288 -9.47 -4.26 15.83
N LEU A 289 -9.03 -5.39 15.29
CA LEU A 289 -8.72 -6.56 16.11
C LEU A 289 -7.53 -6.31 17.05
N ASP A 290 -6.50 -5.61 16.57
CA ASP A 290 -5.39 -5.16 17.44
C ASP A 290 -5.88 -4.23 18.56
N ARG A 291 -6.79 -3.30 18.26
CA ARG A 291 -7.36 -2.35 19.23
C ARG A 291 -8.21 -3.07 20.29
N ARG A 292 -8.91 -4.13 19.89
CA ARG A 292 -9.67 -4.99 20.81
C ARG A 292 -8.81 -5.90 21.66
N GLY A 293 -7.49 -5.89 21.48
CA GLY A 293 -6.56 -6.68 22.29
C GLY A 293 -6.42 -8.13 21.85
N CYS A 294 -6.81 -8.47 20.61
CA CYS A 294 -6.52 -9.79 20.07
C CYS A 294 -5.01 -10.01 19.99
N ASP A 295 -4.55 -11.21 20.34
CA ASP A 295 -3.15 -11.67 20.17
C ASP A 295 -3.01 -12.66 19.02
N LEU A 296 -4.12 -13.25 18.57
CA LEU A 296 -4.20 -14.16 17.42
C LEU A 296 -5.41 -13.83 16.56
N ILE A 297 -5.22 -13.83 15.24
CA ILE A 297 -6.28 -13.61 14.24
C ILE A 297 -6.36 -14.86 13.37
N VAL A 298 -7.55 -15.49 13.31
CA VAL A 298 -7.83 -16.60 12.39
C VAL A 298 -8.52 -16.03 11.15
N ALA A 299 -7.97 -16.33 9.97
CA ALA A 299 -8.48 -15.84 8.70
C ALA A 299 -8.36 -16.90 7.60
N SER A 300 -9.21 -16.79 6.58
CA SER A 300 -9.07 -17.52 5.31
C SER A 300 -8.72 -16.56 4.17
N LEU A 301 -8.16 -17.11 3.11
CA LEU A 301 -7.87 -16.35 1.90
C LEU A 301 -9.12 -16.26 1.02
N PRO A 302 -9.39 -15.11 0.38
CA PRO A 302 -10.40 -15.03 -0.68
C PRO A 302 -9.89 -15.73 -1.96
N ALA A 303 -10.79 -15.96 -2.92
CA ALA A 303 -10.42 -16.39 -4.27
C ALA A 303 -9.41 -15.41 -4.91
N GLU A 304 -8.39 -15.94 -5.59
CA GLU A 304 -7.29 -15.15 -6.15
C GLU A 304 -7.61 -14.61 -7.55
N GLU A 305 -8.79 -14.02 -7.69
CA GLU A 305 -9.30 -13.39 -8.90
C GLU A 305 -9.61 -11.91 -8.62
N GLY A 306 -9.38 -11.05 -9.59
CA GLY A 306 -9.61 -9.62 -9.44
C GLY A 306 -8.88 -9.04 -8.21
N LEU A 307 -9.58 -8.25 -7.40
CA LEU A 307 -9.05 -7.69 -6.14
C LEU A 307 -8.75 -8.76 -5.08
N GLY A 308 -9.33 -9.97 -5.19
CA GLY A 308 -9.06 -11.07 -4.27
C GLY A 308 -7.58 -11.47 -4.27
N LEU A 309 -6.91 -11.39 -5.41
CA LEU A 309 -5.46 -11.63 -5.53
C LEU A 309 -4.65 -10.63 -4.67
N ALA A 310 -5.02 -9.35 -4.68
CA ALA A 310 -4.37 -8.33 -3.87
C ALA A 310 -4.64 -8.55 -2.37
N ILE A 311 -5.87 -8.84 -1.98
CA ILE A 311 -6.27 -9.12 -0.60
C ILE A 311 -5.51 -10.35 -0.08
N ALA A 312 -5.53 -11.47 -0.82
CA ALA A 312 -4.81 -12.69 -0.46
C ALA A 312 -3.31 -12.44 -0.29
N ASN A 313 -2.69 -11.67 -1.18
CA ASN A 313 -1.29 -11.26 -1.06
C ASN A 313 -1.02 -10.51 0.27
N ARG A 314 -1.90 -9.58 0.68
CA ARG A 314 -1.75 -8.80 1.93
C ARG A 314 -1.91 -9.67 3.16
N ILE A 315 -2.91 -10.55 3.19
CA ILE A 315 -3.18 -11.44 4.32
C ILE A 315 -2.03 -12.45 4.49
N ARG A 316 -1.53 -13.06 3.39
CA ARG A 316 -0.34 -13.94 3.46
C ARG A 316 0.87 -13.25 4.05
N ARG A 317 1.11 -11.98 3.67
CA ARG A 317 2.24 -11.22 4.23
C ARG A 317 2.02 -10.80 5.67
N ALA A 318 0.77 -10.54 6.07
CA ALA A 318 0.42 -10.31 7.47
C ALA A 318 0.65 -11.55 8.35
N ALA A 319 0.46 -12.75 7.78
CA ALA A 319 0.75 -14.05 8.39
C ALA A 319 2.21 -14.51 8.25
N GLY A 320 3.05 -13.73 7.57
CA GLY A 320 4.45 -14.08 7.33
C GLY A 320 5.31 -14.15 8.60
N PRO A 321 6.51 -14.76 8.51
CA PRO A 321 7.41 -14.93 9.66
C PRO A 321 7.81 -13.56 10.22
N ARG A 322 7.65 -13.39 11.52
CA ARG A 322 8.10 -12.18 12.22
C ARG A 322 9.59 -12.27 12.48
N PRO A 323 10.35 -11.16 12.36
CA PRO A 323 11.71 -11.15 12.83
C PRO A 323 11.71 -11.51 14.32
N SER A 324 12.57 -12.45 14.73
CA SER A 324 12.88 -12.71 16.14
C SER A 324 13.29 -11.38 16.79
N LYS A 325 12.67 -11.09 17.94
CA LYS A 325 13.00 -9.92 18.74
C LYS A 325 14.43 -9.99 19.23
#